data_033a853398d0235a8080fdb2b8943b6e
#
_entry.id   033a853398d0235a8080fdb2b8943b6e
#
_cell.length_a   1.000
_cell.length_b   1.000
_cell.length_c   1.000
_cell.angle_alpha   90.00
_cell.angle_beta   90.00
_cell.angle_gamma   90.00
#
_symmetry.space_group_name_H-M   'P 1'
#
loop_
_entity.id
_entity.type
_entity.pdbx_description
1 polymer ?
#
loop_
_entity_poly.entity_id
_entity_poly.type
_entity_poly.pdbx_seq_one_letter_code
_entity_poly.pdbx_strand_id
1 'polypeptide(L)'
;MMSKSKISLYGIVFATIFSMMSGFQSLNAEPVTMDINKAKDPGPGFGTEKIGTLSIDAQNKTVDISVNMTAASKEDKVFEAWLVDADGSNYKLSLGALDGNSLKVSDNMVNPYTYTEFIITEEPVDDVDPNAAGTYGGAELQAPFGQ
;
A
#
# COMPACT_ATOMS: atom_id res chain seq x y z
N MET A 1 8.06 20.24 37.35
CA MET A 1 9.34 20.02 36.75
C MET A 1 9.65 18.59 36.60
N MET A 2 9.80 17.89 37.66
CA MET A 2 10.06 16.47 37.57
C MET A 2 8.99 15.71 36.87
N SER A 3 7.78 16.16 36.99
CA SER A 3 6.64 15.48 36.38
C SER A 3 6.78 15.35 34.90
N LYS A 4 7.48 16.26 34.25
CA LYS A 4 7.60 16.22 32.83
C LYS A 4 8.35 14.99 32.33
N SER A 5 9.49 14.74 32.94
CA SER A 5 10.26 13.58 32.52
C SER A 5 9.50 12.28 32.82
N LYS A 6 8.77 12.29 33.91
CA LYS A 6 8.02 11.11 34.26
C LYS A 6 6.95 10.80 33.22
N ILE A 7 6.32 11.83 32.72
CA ILE A 7 5.28 11.64 31.70
C ILE A 7 5.87 11.00 30.45
N SER A 8 7.03 11.45 30.03
CA SER A 8 7.63 10.87 28.86
C SER A 8 7.97 9.41 29.06
N LEU A 9 8.36 9.04 30.26
CA LEU A 9 8.61 7.64 30.57
C LEU A 9 7.35 6.82 30.42
N TYR A 10 6.24 7.36 30.84
CA TYR A 10 4.99 6.64 30.72
C TYR A 10 4.64 6.36 29.28
N GLY A 11 4.87 7.32 28.41
CA GLY A 11 4.60 7.12 27.01
C GLY A 11 5.37 5.95 26.45
N ILE A 12 6.62 5.81 26.84
CA ILE A 12 7.43 4.71 26.37
C ILE A 12 6.88 3.38 26.87
N VAL A 13 6.45 3.35 28.12
CA VAL A 13 5.92 2.14 28.70
C VAL A 13 4.68 1.67 27.96
N PHE A 14 3.84 2.61 27.58
CA PHE A 14 2.64 2.24 26.84
C PHE A 14 2.98 1.56 25.53
N ALA A 15 3.92 2.12 24.81
CA ALA A 15 4.30 1.53 23.55
C ALA A 15 4.77 0.09 23.74
N THR A 16 5.52 -0.16 24.79
CA THR A 16 5.99 -1.50 25.08
C THR A 16 4.83 -2.45 25.36
N ILE A 17 3.87 -1.98 26.12
CA ILE A 17 2.70 -2.81 26.45
C ILE A 17 1.94 -3.19 25.21
N PHE A 18 1.75 -2.26 24.30
CA PHE A 18 1.06 -2.57 23.06
C PHE A 18 1.77 -3.64 22.27
N SER A 19 3.07 -3.58 22.23
CA SER A 19 3.83 -4.58 21.51
C SER A 19 3.54 -5.97 22.05
N MET A 20 3.47 -6.09 23.36
CA MET A 20 3.18 -7.37 23.97
C MET A 20 1.76 -7.82 23.69
N MET A 21 0.82 -6.88 23.74
CA MET A 21 -0.56 -7.22 23.47
C MET A 21 -0.74 -7.72 22.05
N SER A 22 -0.10 -7.09 21.11
CA SER A 22 -0.23 -7.50 19.72
C SER A 22 0.27 -8.91 19.50
N GLY A 23 1.14 -9.41 20.35
CA GLY A 23 1.57 -10.79 20.26
C GLY A 23 0.45 -11.79 20.41
N PHE A 24 -0.60 -11.44 21.13
CA PHE A 24 -1.75 -12.31 21.28
C PHE A 24 -2.69 -12.23 20.09
N GLN A 25 -2.50 -11.27 19.24
CA GLN A 25 -3.33 -11.06 18.07
C GLN A 25 -2.74 -11.70 16.83
N SER A 26 -1.86 -12.67 17.04
CA SER A 26 -1.11 -13.27 15.95
C SER A 26 -1.97 -13.98 14.92
N LEU A 27 -3.25 -14.26 15.25
CA LEU A 27 -4.15 -14.89 14.30
C LEU A 27 -4.42 -14.01 13.08
N ASN A 28 -4.28 -12.71 13.24
CA ASN A 28 -4.49 -11.76 12.14
C ASN A 28 -3.16 -11.16 11.78
N ALA A 29 -2.91 -11.03 10.49
CA ALA A 29 -1.71 -10.33 10.03
C ALA A 29 -1.79 -8.87 10.45
N GLU A 30 -0.67 -8.30 10.85
CA GLU A 30 -0.61 -6.89 11.16
C GLU A 30 -0.57 -6.08 9.87
N PRO A 31 -1.07 -4.84 9.88
CA PRO A 31 -0.96 -3.99 8.69
C PRO A 31 0.49 -3.84 8.27
N VAL A 32 0.70 -3.91 6.97
CA VAL A 32 2.02 -3.69 6.37
C VAL A 32 2.01 -2.33 5.73
N THR A 33 2.98 -1.49 6.11
CA THR A 33 3.12 -0.15 5.55
C THR A 33 4.43 -0.07 4.80
N MET A 34 4.39 0.48 3.60
CA MET A 34 5.59 0.58 2.76
C MET A 34 5.54 1.82 1.91
N ASP A 35 6.71 2.23 1.44
CA ASP A 35 6.82 3.37 0.56
C ASP A 35 6.41 2.98 -0.85
N ILE A 36 5.75 3.91 -1.54
CA ILE A 36 5.51 3.81 -2.96
C ILE A 36 6.61 4.61 -3.63
N ASN A 37 7.38 3.97 -4.50
CA ASN A 37 8.51 4.59 -5.16
C ASN A 37 8.23 4.75 -6.65
N LYS A 38 8.82 5.79 -7.22
CA LYS A 38 8.66 6.04 -8.65
C LYS A 38 9.30 4.91 -9.45
N ALA A 39 8.66 4.55 -10.56
CA ALA A 39 9.16 3.52 -11.44
C ALA A 39 10.51 3.95 -12.03
N LYS A 40 11.37 2.97 -12.25
CA LYS A 40 12.65 3.23 -12.91
C LYS A 40 12.40 3.61 -14.36
N ASP A 41 13.23 4.50 -14.87
CA ASP A 41 13.18 4.92 -16.25
C ASP A 41 14.60 5.21 -16.71
N PRO A 42 15.19 4.37 -17.57
CA PRO A 42 14.60 3.14 -18.12
C PRO A 42 14.76 1.95 -17.18
N GLY A 43 13.99 0.91 -17.47
CA GLY A 43 14.17 -0.38 -16.83
C GLY A 43 12.99 -0.79 -15.98
N PRO A 44 12.93 -2.07 -15.60
CA PRO A 44 11.84 -2.59 -14.76
C PRO A 44 12.05 -2.24 -13.30
N GLY A 45 10.96 -2.34 -12.54
CA GLY A 45 11.00 -2.16 -11.10
C GLY A 45 10.88 -0.72 -10.67
N PHE A 46 11.11 -0.50 -9.38
CA PHE A 46 10.92 0.80 -8.77
C PHE A 46 12.26 1.37 -8.29
N GLY A 47 12.36 2.69 -8.35
CA GLY A 47 13.57 3.38 -7.93
C GLY A 47 13.53 3.70 -6.44
N THR A 48 14.19 4.79 -6.08
CA THR A 48 14.33 5.18 -4.68
C THR A 48 13.57 6.48 -4.35
N GLU A 49 12.97 7.10 -5.35
CA GLU A 49 12.21 8.32 -5.10
C GLU A 49 10.84 7.98 -4.54
N LYS A 50 10.61 8.34 -3.29
CA LYS A 50 9.33 8.09 -2.63
C LYS A 50 8.28 9.04 -3.16
N ILE A 51 7.16 8.47 -3.60
CA ILE A 51 6.04 9.26 -4.14
C ILE A 51 4.75 9.04 -3.37
N GLY A 52 4.76 8.18 -2.36
CA GLY A 52 3.57 7.93 -1.57
C GLY A 52 3.79 6.83 -0.55
N THR A 53 2.71 6.44 0.09
CA THR A 53 2.71 5.40 1.12
C THR A 53 1.54 4.47 0.90
N LEU A 54 1.78 3.18 1.08
CA LEU A 54 0.81 2.11 0.96
C LEU A 54 0.68 1.41 2.28
N SER A 55 -0.55 1.15 2.72
CA SER A 55 -0.82 0.32 3.89
C SER A 55 -1.81 -0.77 3.51
N ILE A 56 -1.50 -2.01 3.85
CA ILE A 56 -2.36 -3.16 3.58
C ILE A 56 -2.58 -3.91 4.87
N ASP A 57 -3.85 -4.14 5.20
CA ASP A 57 -4.25 -4.91 6.37
C ASP A 57 -5.13 -6.05 5.88
N ALA A 58 -4.59 -7.26 5.90
CA ALA A 58 -5.31 -8.44 5.46
C ALA A 58 -5.78 -9.23 6.69
N GLN A 59 -7.09 -9.38 6.82
CA GLN A 59 -7.69 -10.10 7.95
C GLN A 59 -8.70 -11.09 7.41
N ASN A 60 -8.45 -12.36 7.63
CA ASN A 60 -9.29 -13.42 7.10
C ASN A 60 -9.41 -13.27 5.59
N LYS A 61 -10.61 -12.94 5.12
CA LYS A 61 -10.85 -12.79 3.68
C LYS A 61 -11.08 -11.33 3.29
N THR A 62 -10.83 -10.41 4.20
CA THR A 62 -11.01 -8.98 3.95
C THR A 62 -9.65 -8.31 3.91
N VAL A 63 -9.45 -7.48 2.90
CA VAL A 63 -8.20 -6.74 2.74
C VAL A 63 -8.53 -5.26 2.71
N ASP A 64 -7.95 -4.52 3.63
CA ASP A 64 -8.09 -3.07 3.70
C ASP A 64 -6.81 -2.44 3.16
N ILE A 65 -6.95 -1.62 2.14
CA ILE A 65 -5.82 -1.00 1.48
C ILE A 65 -5.98 0.50 1.54
N SER A 66 -4.92 1.18 1.94
CA SER A 66 -4.90 2.64 2.04
C SER A 66 -3.71 3.16 1.25
N VAL A 67 -3.97 4.09 0.36
CA VAL A 67 -2.94 4.67 -0.50
C VAL A 67 -2.94 6.17 -0.28
N ASN A 68 -1.78 6.76 -0.05
CA ASN A 68 -1.62 8.20 0.04
C ASN A 68 -0.43 8.60 -0.81
N MET A 69 -0.70 9.39 -1.86
CA MET A 69 0.34 9.86 -2.75
C MET A 69 0.79 11.24 -2.33
N THR A 70 2.09 11.47 -2.35
CA THR A 70 2.66 12.80 -2.17
C THR A 70 2.93 13.48 -3.50
N ALA A 71 3.10 12.68 -4.56
CA ALA A 71 3.19 13.22 -5.91
C ALA A 71 1.78 13.49 -6.46
N ALA A 72 1.67 14.45 -7.34
CA ALA A 72 0.39 14.79 -7.98
C ALA A 72 0.36 14.23 -9.39
N SER A 73 -0.83 13.78 -9.81
CA SER A 73 -1.04 13.39 -11.19
C SER A 73 -1.09 14.63 -12.07
N LYS A 74 -0.92 14.41 -13.38
CA LYS A 74 -1.06 15.49 -14.33
C LYS A 74 -2.51 15.98 -14.37
N GLU A 75 -2.70 17.18 -14.89
CA GLU A 75 -3.97 17.86 -14.84
C GLU A 75 -5.11 17.07 -15.47
N ASP A 76 -4.83 16.38 -16.58
CA ASP A 76 -5.83 15.60 -17.28
C ASP A 76 -5.74 14.11 -16.99
N LYS A 77 -5.03 13.74 -15.91
CA LYS A 77 -4.81 12.37 -15.52
C LYS A 77 -5.27 12.13 -14.10
N VAL A 78 -5.50 10.86 -13.80
CA VAL A 78 -5.84 10.42 -12.45
C VAL A 78 -4.98 9.20 -12.15
N PHE A 79 -4.56 9.06 -10.90
CA PHE A 79 -3.86 7.86 -10.50
C PHE A 79 -4.86 6.73 -10.29
N GLU A 80 -4.46 5.55 -10.70
CA GLU A 80 -5.21 4.32 -10.43
C GLU A 80 -4.28 3.32 -9.78
N ALA A 81 -4.81 2.57 -8.81
CA ALA A 81 -4.02 1.63 -8.02
C ALA A 81 -4.38 0.20 -8.42
N TRP A 82 -3.37 -0.67 -8.44
CA TRP A 82 -3.52 -2.06 -8.87
C TRP A 82 -2.70 -2.98 -8.01
N LEU A 83 -3.21 -4.19 -7.79
CA LEU A 83 -2.41 -5.31 -7.29
C LEU A 83 -2.03 -6.19 -8.46
N VAL A 84 -0.81 -6.70 -8.46
CA VAL A 84 -0.29 -7.48 -9.59
C VAL A 84 0.28 -8.80 -9.09
N ASP A 85 -0.12 -9.89 -9.75
CA ASP A 85 0.49 -11.20 -9.55
C ASP A 85 1.70 -11.29 -10.47
N ALA A 86 2.76 -10.56 -10.10
CA ALA A 86 3.89 -10.37 -10.99
C ALA A 86 4.72 -11.63 -11.19
N ASP A 87 4.74 -12.50 -10.20
CA ASP A 87 5.54 -13.73 -10.26
C ASP A 87 4.74 -14.91 -10.81
N GLY A 88 3.49 -14.70 -11.13
CA GLY A 88 2.62 -15.77 -11.60
C GLY A 88 1.94 -15.41 -12.91
N SER A 89 0.64 -15.15 -12.83
CA SER A 89 -0.20 -14.93 -14.02
C SER A 89 -0.03 -13.57 -14.68
N ASN A 90 0.62 -12.63 -14.00
CA ASN A 90 0.67 -11.22 -14.39
C ASN A 90 -0.69 -10.54 -14.38
N TYR A 91 -1.65 -11.13 -13.69
CA TYR A 91 -2.98 -10.56 -13.56
C TYR A 91 -2.89 -9.25 -12.77
N LYS A 92 -3.59 -8.24 -13.24
CA LYS A 92 -3.67 -6.95 -12.58
C LYS A 92 -5.09 -6.72 -12.09
N LEU A 93 -5.23 -6.54 -10.80
CA LEU A 93 -6.52 -6.27 -10.17
C LEU A 93 -6.60 -4.77 -9.88
N SER A 94 -7.54 -4.10 -10.52
CA SER A 94 -7.74 -2.67 -10.24
C SER A 94 -8.36 -2.50 -8.87
N LEU A 95 -7.79 -1.61 -8.10
CA LEU A 95 -8.35 -1.20 -6.81
C LEU A 95 -9.20 0.06 -6.96
N GLY A 96 -9.08 0.75 -8.08
CA GLY A 96 -9.83 1.94 -8.37
C GLY A 96 -8.96 3.17 -8.51
N ALA A 97 -9.59 4.25 -8.95
CA ALA A 97 -8.93 5.54 -9.10
C ALA A 97 -8.82 6.23 -7.76
N LEU A 98 -7.73 6.95 -7.56
CA LEU A 98 -7.56 7.77 -6.37
C LEU A 98 -8.46 9.00 -6.45
N ASP A 99 -9.00 9.39 -5.31
CA ASP A 99 -9.70 10.65 -5.15
C ASP A 99 -8.67 11.67 -4.70
N GLY A 100 -8.24 12.51 -5.63
CA GLY A 100 -7.11 13.37 -5.37
C GLY A 100 -5.85 12.54 -5.15
N ASN A 101 -5.33 12.55 -3.94
CA ASN A 101 -4.09 11.87 -3.61
C ASN A 101 -4.30 10.58 -2.82
N SER A 102 -5.52 10.17 -2.56
CA SER A 102 -5.74 9.05 -1.64
C SER A 102 -6.80 8.09 -2.14
N LEU A 103 -6.68 6.86 -1.64
CA LEU A 103 -7.65 5.80 -1.91
C LEU A 103 -7.72 4.91 -0.68
N LYS A 104 -8.95 4.54 -0.31
CA LYS A 104 -9.18 3.52 0.71
C LYS A 104 -10.12 2.49 0.15
N VAL A 105 -9.70 1.24 0.19
CA VAL A 105 -10.46 0.13 -0.35
C VAL A 105 -10.56 -0.95 0.70
N SER A 106 -11.75 -1.52 0.82
CA SER A 106 -11.98 -2.71 1.65
C SER A 106 -12.65 -3.74 0.77
N ASP A 107 -11.97 -4.83 0.52
CA ASP A 107 -12.43 -5.83 -0.42
C ASP A 107 -12.34 -7.23 0.17
N ASN A 108 -13.23 -8.10 -0.29
CA ASN A 108 -13.16 -9.51 0.05
C ASN A 108 -12.28 -10.20 -0.97
N MET A 109 -11.24 -10.86 -0.49
CA MET A 109 -10.31 -11.58 -1.35
C MET A 109 -10.08 -12.97 -0.78
N VAL A 110 -10.23 -13.98 -1.63
CA VAL A 110 -10.03 -15.36 -1.19
C VAL A 110 -8.57 -15.62 -0.88
N ASN A 111 -7.71 -15.11 -1.72
CA ASN A 111 -6.27 -15.28 -1.51
C ASN A 111 -5.52 -14.02 -1.95
N PRO A 112 -5.40 -13.04 -1.08
CA PRO A 112 -4.68 -11.81 -1.44
C PRO A 112 -3.18 -12.01 -1.55
N TYR A 113 -2.66 -13.11 -1.01
CA TYR A 113 -1.22 -13.29 -0.89
C TYR A 113 -0.55 -13.70 -2.19
N THR A 114 -1.33 -13.99 -3.22
CA THR A 114 -0.79 -14.24 -4.55
C THR A 114 -0.19 -13.00 -5.19
N TYR A 115 -0.63 -11.82 -4.75
CA TYR A 115 -0.12 -10.58 -5.32
C TYR A 115 1.23 -10.23 -4.73
N THR A 116 2.18 -9.94 -5.61
CA THR A 116 3.57 -9.65 -5.21
C THR A 116 3.95 -8.21 -5.45
N GLU A 117 3.12 -7.45 -6.14
CA GLU A 117 3.46 -6.08 -6.51
C GLU A 117 2.23 -5.20 -6.45
N PHE A 118 2.45 -3.95 -6.05
CA PHE A 118 1.45 -2.89 -6.10
C PHE A 118 1.95 -1.85 -7.08
N ILE A 119 1.09 -1.40 -7.98
CA ILE A 119 1.49 -0.35 -8.92
C ILE A 119 0.48 0.79 -8.94
N ILE A 120 0.98 1.96 -9.30
CA ILE A 120 0.19 3.15 -9.59
C ILE A 120 0.40 3.48 -11.05
N THR A 121 -0.69 3.73 -11.76
CA THR A 121 -0.65 4.20 -13.15
C THR A 121 -1.29 5.57 -13.25
N GLU A 122 -0.90 6.34 -14.27
CA GLU A 122 -1.60 7.57 -14.61
C GLU A 122 -2.52 7.30 -15.78
N GLU A 123 -3.83 7.39 -15.52
CA GLU A 123 -4.84 7.09 -16.52
C GLU A 123 -5.51 8.38 -16.98
N PRO A 124 -5.97 8.45 -18.23
CA PRO A 124 -6.80 9.58 -18.64
C PRO A 124 -8.07 9.65 -17.81
N VAL A 125 -8.54 10.86 -17.55
CA VAL A 125 -9.73 11.05 -16.73
C VAL A 125 -10.94 10.34 -17.32
N ASP A 126 -11.04 10.31 -18.65
CA ASP A 126 -12.17 9.69 -19.34
C ASP A 126 -11.84 8.29 -19.85
N ASP A 127 -10.91 7.62 -19.20
CA ASP A 127 -10.46 6.32 -19.67
C ASP A 127 -11.56 5.26 -19.60
N VAL A 128 -11.82 4.64 -20.73
CA VAL A 128 -12.76 3.51 -20.82
C VAL A 128 -12.02 2.20 -21.04
N ASP A 129 -10.69 2.25 -21.16
CA ASP A 129 -9.87 1.07 -21.38
C ASP A 129 -9.64 0.36 -20.04
N PRO A 130 -10.04 -0.92 -19.92
CA PRO A 130 -9.83 -1.64 -18.65
C PRO A 130 -8.38 -2.02 -18.37
N ASN A 131 -7.49 -1.80 -19.32
CA ASN A 131 -6.08 -2.15 -19.14
C ASN A 131 -5.32 -1.01 -18.50
N ALA A 132 -4.32 -1.38 -17.66
CA ALA A 132 -3.49 -0.39 -17.01
C ALA A 132 -2.62 0.34 -18.02
N ALA A 133 -2.47 1.62 -17.83
CA ALA A 133 -1.50 2.43 -18.58
C ALA A 133 -0.09 2.15 -18.08
N GLY A 134 0.88 2.92 -18.55
CA GLY A 134 2.25 2.77 -18.09
C GLY A 134 2.40 2.99 -16.58
N THR A 135 3.26 2.24 -15.96
CA THR A 135 3.48 2.31 -14.53
C THR A 135 4.14 3.62 -14.14
N TYR A 136 3.52 4.34 -13.23
CA TYR A 136 4.09 5.56 -12.67
C TYR A 136 4.99 5.26 -11.48
N GLY A 137 4.59 4.31 -10.68
CA GLY A 137 5.35 3.89 -9.51
C GLY A 137 4.69 2.71 -8.84
N GLY A 138 5.23 2.30 -7.71
CA GLY A 138 4.66 1.19 -6.96
C GLY A 138 5.56 0.70 -5.86
N ALA A 139 5.30 -0.52 -5.41
CA ALA A 139 6.05 -1.16 -4.34
C ALA A 139 6.03 -2.66 -4.53
N GLU A 140 7.13 -3.31 -4.15
CA GLU A 140 7.14 -4.75 -4.03
C GLU A 140 6.51 -5.11 -2.70
N LEU A 141 5.55 -6.02 -2.73
CA LEU A 141 4.81 -6.37 -1.52
C LEU A 141 5.66 -7.28 -0.64
N GLN A 142 5.66 -6.94 0.65
CA GLN A 142 6.41 -7.68 1.64
C GLN A 142 5.58 -8.85 2.17
N ALA A 143 6.27 -9.86 2.71
CA ALA A 143 5.58 -10.97 3.34
C ALA A 143 4.52 -10.45 4.32
N PRO A 144 3.35 -11.09 4.40
CA PRO A 144 3.03 -12.40 3.84
C PRO A 144 2.62 -12.39 2.36
N PHE A 145 2.53 -11.24 1.73
CA PHE A 145 2.16 -11.20 0.32
C PHE A 145 3.25 -11.84 -0.54
N GLY A 146 2.84 -12.44 -1.65
CA GLY A 146 3.79 -13.12 -2.52
C GLY A 146 4.18 -14.52 -2.05
N GLN A 147 3.44 -15.07 -1.12
CA GLN A 147 3.69 -16.41 -0.58
C GLN A 147 3.09 -17.49 -1.44
#